data_ebc12335cae726ec1b25dd7b8cb4f1fb
#
_entry.id   ebc12335cae726ec1b25dd7b8cb4f1fb
#
_cell.length_a   1.000
_cell.length_b   1.000
_cell.length_c   1.000
_cell.angle_alpha   90.00
_cell.angle_beta   90.00
_cell.angle_gamma   90.00
#
_symmetry.space_group_name_H-M   'P 1'
#
loop_
_entity.id
_entity.type
_entity.pdbx_description
1 polymer ?
#
loop_
_entity_poly.entity_id
_entity_poly.type
_entity_poly.pdbx_seq_one_letter_code
_entity_poly.pdbx_strand_id
1 'polypeptide(L)'
;SPHLTKLGADLTIKIGNYMNLDPFLGESIQGQKYEEGEFYKSHWDYYHPLSAEYKTYCEWMGQRTWTFMIYLNDVEEGGETYFKFLDLKIKPEPGLAIFWNNLYSFGWPNFKTMHEALPPTKGKKYILTKWYRAWSLI
;
A
#
# COMPACT_ATOMS: atom_id res chain seq x y z
N SER A 1 20.97 0.02 -2.27
CA SER A 1 19.97 0.87 -2.91
C SER A 1 19.44 0.15 -4.13
N PRO A 2 18.16 -0.15 -4.20
CA PRO A 2 17.61 -0.67 -5.44
C PRO A 2 17.80 0.39 -6.52
N HIS A 3 18.46 0.01 -7.59
CA HIS A 3 18.52 0.86 -8.77
C HIS A 3 17.10 0.99 -9.30
N LEU A 4 16.45 2.11 -9.01
CA LEU A 4 15.18 2.42 -9.63
C LEU A 4 15.39 2.39 -11.13
N THR A 5 14.68 1.49 -11.81
CA THR A 5 14.63 1.52 -13.26
C THR A 5 14.05 2.87 -13.67
N LYS A 6 14.30 3.30 -14.92
CA LYS A 6 13.68 4.52 -15.46
C LYS A 6 12.16 4.49 -15.26
N LEU A 7 11.52 3.37 -15.54
CA LEU A 7 10.08 3.20 -15.33
C LEU A 7 9.68 3.37 -13.86
N GLY A 8 10.43 2.78 -12.94
CA GLY A 8 10.17 2.93 -11.52
C GLY A 8 10.29 4.38 -11.05
N ALA A 9 11.31 5.09 -11.52
CA ALA A 9 11.48 6.52 -11.21
C ALA A 9 10.34 7.36 -11.80
N ASP A 10 9.95 7.12 -13.04
CA ASP A 10 8.85 7.85 -13.69
C ASP A 10 7.53 7.61 -12.96
N LEU A 11 7.24 6.37 -12.56
CA LEU A 11 6.05 6.04 -11.78
C LEU A 11 6.07 6.70 -10.40
N THR A 12 7.21 6.68 -9.72
CA THR A 12 7.38 7.33 -8.41
C THR A 12 7.03 8.82 -8.49
N ILE A 13 7.53 9.51 -9.52
CA ILE A 13 7.24 10.94 -9.74
C ILE A 13 5.76 11.13 -10.06
N LYS A 14 5.21 10.33 -10.96
CA LYS A 14 3.81 10.44 -11.38
C LYS A 14 2.83 10.23 -10.21
N ILE A 15 3.07 9.21 -9.40
CA ILE A 15 2.25 8.94 -8.20
C ILE A 15 2.37 10.09 -7.21
N GLY A 16 3.58 10.56 -6.94
CA GLY A 16 3.82 11.67 -6.03
C GLY A 16 3.12 12.95 -6.48
N ASN A 17 3.18 13.27 -7.76
CA ASN A 17 2.47 14.42 -8.33
C ASN A 17 0.95 14.28 -8.18
N TYR A 18 0.42 13.09 -8.44
CA TYR A 18 -1.01 12.81 -8.27
C TYR A 18 -1.45 12.96 -6.81
N MET A 19 -0.67 12.41 -5.88
CA MET A 19 -0.94 12.45 -4.43
C MET A 19 -0.61 13.81 -3.80
N ASN A 20 0.05 14.68 -4.53
CA ASN A 20 0.60 15.95 -4.01
C ASN A 20 1.51 15.72 -2.79
N LEU A 21 2.35 14.71 -2.90
CA LEU A 21 3.35 14.33 -1.90
C LEU A 21 4.73 14.31 -2.56
N ASP A 22 5.77 14.50 -1.75
CA ASP A 22 7.15 14.33 -2.23
C ASP A 22 7.30 12.89 -2.77
N PRO A 23 7.61 12.72 -4.06
CA PRO A 23 7.67 11.39 -4.66
C PRO A 23 8.72 10.48 -4.02
N PHE A 24 9.76 11.05 -3.41
CA PHE A 24 10.83 10.30 -2.78
C PHE A 24 10.68 10.14 -1.27
N LEU A 25 9.56 10.60 -0.72
CA LEU A 25 9.25 10.46 0.70
C LEU A 25 8.70 9.07 0.98
N GLY A 26 9.52 8.22 1.56
CA GLY A 26 9.08 6.90 1.99
C GLY A 26 9.80 5.75 1.30
N GLU A 27 9.06 4.66 1.15
CA GLU A 27 9.58 3.39 0.65
C GLU A 27 9.54 3.34 -0.88
N SER A 28 10.41 2.54 -1.48
CA SER A 28 10.38 2.30 -2.92
C SER A 28 9.09 1.59 -3.32
N ILE A 29 8.66 1.77 -4.57
CA ILE A 29 7.51 1.04 -5.11
C ILE A 29 7.80 -0.46 -5.02
N GLN A 30 6.81 -1.21 -4.55
CA GLN A 30 6.88 -2.66 -4.39
C GLN A 30 5.86 -3.33 -5.30
N GLY A 31 6.31 -4.30 -6.09
CA GLY A 31 5.44 -5.17 -6.87
C GLY A 31 5.06 -6.41 -6.05
N GLN A 32 3.81 -6.84 -6.15
CA GLN A 32 3.31 -8.05 -5.53
C GLN A 32 2.50 -8.86 -6.52
N LYS A 33 2.68 -10.17 -6.47
CA LYS A 33 1.93 -11.13 -7.27
C LYS A 33 1.24 -12.12 -6.35
N TYR A 34 -0.03 -12.38 -6.64
CA TYR A 34 -0.81 -13.42 -5.96
C TYR A 34 -1.22 -14.47 -6.97
N GLU A 35 -0.80 -15.71 -6.74
CA GLU A 35 -1.32 -16.88 -7.45
C GLU A 35 -2.68 -17.27 -6.90
N GLU A 36 -3.39 -18.16 -7.59
CA GLU A 36 -4.67 -18.68 -7.10
C GLU A 36 -4.51 -19.24 -5.69
N GLY A 37 -5.41 -18.85 -4.79
CA GLY A 37 -5.42 -19.26 -3.39
C GLY A 37 -4.49 -18.45 -2.47
N GLU A 38 -3.57 -17.67 -3.00
CA GLU A 38 -2.70 -16.85 -2.17
C GLU A 38 -3.45 -15.61 -1.67
N PHE A 39 -3.25 -15.29 -0.40
CA PHE A 39 -3.94 -14.19 0.26
C PHE A 39 -3.01 -13.45 1.23
N TYR A 40 -3.43 -12.28 1.65
CA TYR A 40 -2.81 -11.59 2.76
C TYR A 40 -3.88 -11.34 3.82
N LYS A 41 -3.66 -11.87 5.04
CA LYS A 41 -4.63 -11.74 6.14
C LYS A 41 -4.88 -10.28 6.52
N SER A 42 -5.99 -10.03 7.20
CA SER A 42 -6.33 -8.70 7.72
C SER A 42 -5.17 -8.09 8.50
N HIS A 43 -4.80 -6.87 8.12
CA HIS A 43 -3.68 -6.14 8.72
C HIS A 43 -3.86 -4.64 8.53
N TRP A 44 -3.06 -3.89 9.29
CA TRP A 44 -2.85 -2.46 9.07
C TRP A 44 -1.49 -2.25 8.42
N ASP A 45 -1.38 -1.21 7.60
CA ASP A 45 -0.10 -0.80 7.03
C ASP A 45 0.73 0.04 8.00
N TYR A 46 0.09 0.74 8.94
CA TYR A 46 0.82 1.44 9.99
C TYR A 46 1.41 0.47 11.00
N TYR A 47 2.45 0.93 11.69
CA TYR A 47 3.00 0.24 12.85
C TYR A 47 2.32 0.75 14.12
N HIS A 48 1.82 -0.16 14.97
CA HIS A 48 1.18 0.27 16.21
C HIS A 48 2.19 0.99 17.11
N PRO A 49 1.88 2.22 17.60
CA PRO A 49 2.85 3.03 18.37
C PRO A 49 3.46 2.35 19.60
N LEU A 50 2.75 1.39 20.18
CA LEU A 50 3.22 0.65 21.37
C LEU A 50 3.91 -0.66 21.00
N SER A 51 4.10 -0.96 19.72
CA SER A 51 4.76 -2.20 19.28
C SER A 51 6.27 -2.05 19.20
N ALA A 52 6.97 -3.18 19.28
CA ALA A 52 8.42 -3.22 19.07
C ALA A 52 8.77 -2.85 17.63
N GLU A 53 7.93 -3.21 16.68
CA GLU A 53 8.08 -2.88 15.26
C GLU A 53 8.06 -1.38 15.02
N TYR A 54 7.23 -0.64 15.74
CA TYR A 54 7.20 0.83 15.65
C TYR A 54 8.57 1.40 15.99
N LYS A 55 9.15 0.97 17.09
CA LYS A 55 10.48 1.41 17.50
C LYS A 55 11.53 1.07 16.45
N THR A 56 11.49 -0.15 15.92
CA THR A 56 12.47 -0.62 14.95
C THR A 56 12.37 0.12 13.61
N TYR A 57 11.15 0.34 13.11
CA TYR A 57 10.93 0.79 11.73
C TYR A 57 10.53 2.26 11.61
N CYS A 58 10.03 2.90 12.67
CA CYS A 58 9.57 4.28 12.61
C CYS A 58 10.58 5.30 13.12
N GLU A 59 11.57 4.90 13.89
CA GLU A 59 12.61 5.82 14.37
C GLU A 59 13.40 6.47 13.23
N TRP A 60 13.56 5.76 12.11
CA TRP A 60 14.39 6.21 10.99
C TRP A 60 13.62 6.97 9.91
N MET A 61 12.41 6.52 9.57
CA MET A 61 11.63 7.08 8.47
C MET A 61 10.28 7.62 8.91
N GLY A 62 9.97 7.52 10.22
CA GLY A 62 8.64 7.84 10.72
C GLY A 62 7.60 6.78 10.37
N GLN A 63 6.37 7.07 10.73
CA GLN A 63 5.23 6.20 10.50
C GLN A 63 4.82 6.19 9.03
N ARG A 64 4.22 5.11 8.58
CA ARG A 64 3.54 5.06 7.28
C ARG A 64 2.30 5.93 7.32
N THR A 65 2.28 6.96 6.50
CA THR A 65 1.21 7.97 6.45
C THR A 65 0.15 7.63 5.43
N TRP A 66 0.57 7.37 4.19
CA TRP A 66 -0.31 7.07 3.07
C TRP A 66 0.11 5.79 2.39
N THR A 67 -0.88 5.02 1.96
CA THR A 67 -0.69 3.89 1.06
C THR A 67 -1.36 4.21 -0.27
N PHE A 68 -0.62 4.01 -1.35
CA PHE A 68 -1.13 4.05 -2.72
C PHE A 68 -0.94 2.66 -3.31
N MET A 69 -2.01 2.07 -3.85
CA MET A 69 -1.98 0.77 -4.48
C MET A 69 -2.68 0.83 -5.83
N ILE A 70 -2.11 0.18 -6.84
CA ILE A 70 -2.72 0.11 -8.16
C ILE A 70 -2.76 -1.34 -8.63
N TYR A 71 -3.92 -1.74 -9.16
CA TYR A 71 -4.07 -3.03 -9.81
C TYR A 71 -3.50 -2.97 -11.22
N LEU A 72 -2.77 -4.00 -11.61
CA LEU A 72 -2.12 -4.05 -12.93
C LEU A 72 -2.88 -4.88 -13.95
N ASN A 73 -3.81 -5.72 -13.51
CA ASN A 73 -4.54 -6.62 -14.39
C ASN A 73 -5.93 -6.93 -13.87
N ASP A 74 -6.78 -7.45 -14.74
CA ASP A 74 -8.03 -8.08 -14.35
C ASP A 74 -7.76 -9.41 -13.68
N VAL A 75 -8.57 -9.73 -12.67
CA VAL A 75 -8.64 -11.06 -12.07
C VAL A 75 -10.00 -11.64 -12.40
N GLU A 76 -10.04 -12.82 -12.98
CA GLU A 76 -11.28 -13.41 -13.44
C GLU A 76 -12.26 -13.61 -12.29
N GLU A 77 -11.78 -14.10 -11.12
CA GLU A 77 -12.61 -14.31 -9.95
C GLU A 77 -11.77 -14.17 -8.67
N GLY A 78 -12.30 -13.43 -7.70
CA GLY A 78 -11.64 -13.18 -6.43
C GLY A 78 -10.59 -12.07 -6.51
N GLY A 79 -9.68 -12.05 -5.56
CA GLY A 79 -8.57 -11.08 -5.52
C GLY A 79 -8.95 -9.69 -5.02
N GLU A 80 -10.15 -9.50 -4.47
CA GLU A 80 -10.58 -8.21 -3.96
C GLU A 80 -9.71 -7.76 -2.79
N THR A 81 -9.58 -6.45 -2.62
CA THR A 81 -9.10 -5.82 -1.41
C THR A 81 -10.29 -5.50 -0.52
N TYR A 82 -10.31 -6.04 0.69
CA TYR A 82 -11.45 -5.94 1.60
C TYR A 82 -11.11 -5.12 2.83
N PHE A 83 -11.79 -3.98 2.98
CA PHE A 83 -11.74 -3.10 4.16
C PHE A 83 -12.91 -3.46 5.06
N LYS A 84 -12.68 -4.31 6.04
CA LYS A 84 -13.79 -4.92 6.80
C LYS A 84 -14.58 -3.92 7.66
N PHE A 85 -13.93 -2.90 8.23
CA PHE A 85 -14.63 -1.90 9.04
C PHE A 85 -15.48 -0.94 8.21
N LEU A 86 -15.26 -0.90 6.91
CA LEU A 86 -16.04 -0.11 5.96
C LEU A 86 -17.01 -1.00 5.16
N ASP A 87 -16.94 -2.31 5.34
CA ASP A 87 -17.65 -3.31 4.52
C ASP A 87 -17.49 -3.03 3.03
N LEU A 88 -16.26 -2.78 2.63
CA LEU A 88 -15.92 -2.36 1.27
C LEU A 88 -14.98 -3.37 0.61
N LYS A 89 -15.44 -4.01 -0.46
CA LYS A 89 -14.64 -4.86 -1.31
C LYS A 89 -14.39 -4.17 -2.64
N ILE A 90 -13.11 -4.10 -3.03
CA ILE A 90 -12.71 -3.47 -4.27
C ILE A 90 -12.18 -4.54 -5.21
N LYS A 91 -12.85 -4.68 -6.36
CA LYS A 91 -12.46 -5.65 -7.37
C LYS A 91 -11.27 -5.13 -8.17
N PRO A 92 -10.26 -5.98 -8.42
CA PRO A 92 -9.16 -5.62 -9.30
C PRO A 92 -9.62 -5.24 -10.71
N GLU A 93 -9.11 -4.13 -11.19
CA GLU A 93 -9.26 -3.67 -12.58
C GLU A 93 -7.95 -3.04 -13.02
N PRO A 94 -7.46 -3.28 -14.25
CA PRO A 94 -6.19 -2.72 -14.69
C PRO A 94 -6.23 -1.19 -14.66
N GLY A 95 -5.26 -0.59 -13.96
CA GLY A 95 -5.16 0.86 -13.81
C GLY A 95 -6.00 1.47 -12.71
N LEU A 96 -6.83 0.69 -12.01
CA LEU A 96 -7.57 1.19 -10.85
C LEU A 96 -6.62 1.37 -9.68
N ALA A 97 -6.53 2.60 -9.19
CA ALA A 97 -5.73 2.94 -8.02
C ALA A 97 -6.65 3.18 -6.81
N ILE A 98 -6.21 2.70 -5.66
CA ILE A 98 -6.82 3.02 -4.37
C ILE A 98 -5.75 3.57 -3.45
N PHE A 99 -6.11 4.53 -2.64
CA PHE A 99 -5.17 5.13 -1.69
C PHE A 99 -5.92 5.51 -0.42
N TRP A 100 -5.20 5.47 0.71
CA TRP A 100 -5.81 5.78 2.00
C TRP A 100 -4.79 6.36 2.95
N ASN A 101 -5.30 7.14 3.90
CA ASN A 101 -4.48 7.69 4.98
C ASN A 101 -4.48 6.71 6.15
N ASN A 102 -3.30 6.19 6.48
CA ASN A 102 -3.10 5.28 7.59
C ASN A 102 -3.25 5.94 8.95
N LEU A 103 -3.26 7.28 8.99
CA LEU A 103 -3.33 8.05 10.22
C LEU A 103 -4.49 9.02 10.18
N TYR A 104 -5.07 9.31 11.34
CA TYR A 104 -5.96 10.46 11.48
C TYR A 104 -5.16 11.77 11.38
N SER A 105 -5.86 12.90 11.20
CA SER A 105 -5.24 14.21 11.04
C SER A 105 -4.35 14.62 12.23
N PHE A 106 -4.62 14.09 13.42
CA PHE A 106 -3.81 14.32 14.62
C PHE A 106 -2.67 13.30 14.79
N GLY A 107 -2.41 12.48 13.77
CA GLY A 107 -1.28 11.55 13.74
C GLY A 107 -1.50 10.18 14.39
N TRP A 108 -2.66 9.92 14.97
CA TRP A 108 -2.96 8.62 15.57
C TRP A 108 -3.40 7.61 14.49
N PRO A 109 -3.06 6.32 14.66
CA PRO A 109 -3.44 5.29 13.69
C PRO A 109 -4.93 5.24 13.38
N ASN A 110 -5.26 5.18 12.09
CA ASN A 110 -6.63 5.05 11.61
C ASN A 110 -7.01 3.57 11.50
N PHE A 111 -7.64 3.04 12.54
CA PHE A 111 -7.98 1.61 12.60
C PHE A 111 -8.95 1.16 11.51
N LYS A 112 -9.70 2.07 10.92
CA LYS A 112 -10.66 1.75 9.84
C LYS A 112 -9.98 1.33 8.54
N THR A 113 -8.67 1.54 8.44
CA THR A 113 -7.89 1.14 7.26
C THR A 113 -7.44 -0.32 7.28
N MET A 114 -7.84 -1.10 8.29
CA MET A 114 -7.58 -2.53 8.28
C MET A 114 -8.16 -3.16 7.02
N HIS A 115 -7.34 -3.92 6.32
CA HIS A 115 -7.71 -4.53 5.06
C HIS A 115 -7.05 -5.89 4.88
N GLU A 116 -7.59 -6.67 3.96
CA GLU A 116 -7.04 -7.94 3.57
C GLU A 116 -7.06 -8.10 2.05
N ALA A 117 -6.12 -8.88 1.54
CA ALA A 117 -6.12 -9.32 0.16
C ALA A 117 -6.82 -10.66 0.09
N LEU A 118 -8.04 -10.68 -0.45
CA LEU A 118 -8.77 -11.91 -0.67
C LEU A 118 -8.10 -12.70 -1.80
N PRO A 119 -8.06 -14.05 -1.71
CA PRO A 119 -7.36 -14.82 -2.69
C PRO A 119 -8.04 -14.76 -4.07
N PRO A 120 -7.26 -14.70 -5.16
CA PRO A 120 -7.81 -15.02 -6.47
C PRO A 120 -8.26 -16.47 -6.47
N THR A 121 -9.46 -16.75 -6.97
CA THR A 121 -9.96 -18.11 -7.16
C THR A 121 -9.79 -18.57 -8.60
N LYS A 122 -9.71 -17.62 -9.54
CA LYS A 122 -9.33 -17.83 -10.93
C LYS A 122 -8.46 -16.68 -11.43
N GLY A 123 -7.30 -17.02 -11.96
CA GLY A 123 -6.35 -16.06 -12.49
C GLY A 123 -5.33 -15.59 -11.44
N LYS A 124 -4.43 -14.75 -11.87
CA LYS A 124 -3.36 -14.18 -11.06
C LYS A 124 -3.62 -12.70 -10.84
N LYS A 125 -3.16 -12.18 -9.70
CA LYS A 125 -3.30 -10.76 -9.36
C LYS A 125 -1.93 -10.11 -9.26
N TYR A 126 -1.76 -8.97 -9.93
CA TYR A 126 -0.55 -8.17 -9.87
C TYR A 126 -0.92 -6.77 -9.37
N ILE A 127 -0.16 -6.28 -8.39
CA ILE A 127 -0.34 -4.91 -7.86
C ILE A 127 1.00 -4.23 -7.69
N LEU A 128 0.98 -2.89 -7.68
CA LEU A 128 2.07 -2.07 -7.18
C LEU A 128 1.59 -1.32 -5.95
N THR A 129 2.48 -1.18 -4.97
CA THR A 129 2.19 -0.47 -3.73
C THR A 129 3.30 0.54 -3.45
N LYS A 130 2.90 1.73 -3.03
CA LYS A 130 3.79 2.79 -2.54
C LYS A 130 3.37 3.19 -1.14
N TRP A 131 4.27 3.05 -0.17
CA TRP A 131 4.07 3.55 1.18
C TRP A 131 4.84 4.84 1.39
N TYR A 132 4.13 5.90 1.75
CA TYR A 132 4.73 7.17 2.17
C TYR A 132 5.00 7.13 3.66
N ARG A 133 6.11 7.73 4.06
CA ARG A 133 6.54 7.80 5.46
C ARG A 133 6.46 9.25 5.95
N ALA A 134 6.44 9.44 7.26
CA ALA A 134 6.28 10.77 7.85
C ALA A 134 7.46 11.70 7.54
N TRP A 135 8.68 11.15 7.39
CA TRP A 135 9.85 11.88 6.95
C TRP A 135 10.78 10.97 6.15
N SER A 136 11.72 11.57 5.44
CA SER A 136 12.76 10.84 4.71
C SER A 136 14.07 10.94 5.46
N LEU A 137 14.89 9.90 5.29
CA LEU A 137 16.31 9.97 5.64
C LEU A 137 17.02 10.74 4.53
N ILE A 138 17.49 11.90 4.86
CA ILE A 138 18.40 12.65 4.00
C ILE A 138 19.80 12.53 4.58
#